data_cf7d4b79ec2871abcadd260de1704af6
#
_entry.id   cf7d4b79ec2871abcadd260de1704af6
#
_cell.length_a   1.000
_cell.length_b   1.000
_cell.length_c   1.000
_cell.angle_alpha   90.00
_cell.angle_beta   90.00
_cell.angle_gamma   90.00
#
_symmetry.space_group_name_H-M   'P 1'
#
loop_
_entity.id
_entity.type
_entity.pdbx_description
1 polymer ?
#
loop_
_entity_poly.entity_id
_entity_poly.type
_entity_poly.pdbx_seq_one_letter_code
_entity_poly.pdbx_strand_id
1 'polypeptide(L)'
;LEVSVCNAATPAIAFLDRQKKESVLLLTDQGIVRDGQVLDHGLIVEETPDRSVASFVISAPGVREKKPEFIGFSKSPDRGITVREGDEIVIRITRLVYPCTDAPCLLGHFMEERKRHIRCAAPRNLVPMSRVLDIMDKNIDLRYYQKDNVEFYRPETADWMSYGWIGGLINTYPMLALGDDEHLRRVARTFDFALPRAKGKSGYYYDILQPDGTVLNRDAAAVVPGVAVTRRNGDVLYWMVKQFNLLERMGHKDFIRPEWEKNVRSLADAFVNTWKNEGTWGNYLHVESGKVAVYNTTGGAMAIGGLALASVYFNCPEYLEIARQAASALYRQFAIVGFTSGGCGDILQNSDSETAVALATSLFTLYETTGETGYLQQARDAAHLCATWTVSFDYRLPEDTPLAQLGANLTGAVWASTQNKHGAPGFCTQSGDVLFKLYRTTGDTLYAELLRDIIHAHAEGIQPNGKITERLTYCDSDRRGSRADGWETGWNETNGALMALEIPGIYVRTDLGKLYVFDHVEAEIMKSDKRKTILRITNP
;
A
#
# COMPACT_ATOMS: atom_id res chain seq x y z
N LEU A 1 -15.90 18.27 8.79
CA LEU A 1 -14.52 17.79 8.56
C LEU A 1 -13.69 18.96 8.08
N GLU A 2 -12.54 19.18 8.71
CA GLU A 2 -11.58 20.22 8.34
C GLU A 2 -10.19 19.59 8.23
N VAL A 3 -9.54 19.78 7.08
CA VAL A 3 -8.23 19.19 6.75
C VAL A 3 -7.33 20.27 6.16
N SER A 4 -6.10 20.40 6.62
CA SER A 4 -5.09 21.19 5.91
C SER A 4 -4.64 20.44 4.65
N VAL A 5 -4.41 21.15 3.56
CA VAL A 5 -3.97 20.56 2.30
C VAL A 5 -2.72 19.69 2.44
N CYS A 6 -1.80 20.06 3.30
CA CYS A 6 -0.60 19.24 3.56
C CYS A 6 -0.87 17.88 4.24
N ASN A 7 -2.07 17.68 4.77
CA ASN A 7 -2.54 16.42 5.32
C ASN A 7 -3.46 15.65 4.33
N ALA A 8 -3.55 16.12 3.09
CA ALA A 8 -4.28 15.45 2.02
C ALA A 8 -3.30 14.88 0.98
N ALA A 9 -3.56 13.69 0.48
CA ALA A 9 -2.77 13.10 -0.60
C ALA A 9 -2.91 13.91 -1.91
N THR A 10 -4.06 14.56 -2.08
CA THR A 10 -4.34 15.48 -3.19
C THR A 10 -5.10 16.68 -2.62
N PRO A 11 -4.75 17.93 -2.98
CA PRO A 11 -5.47 19.11 -2.54
C PRO A 11 -6.83 19.23 -3.26
N ALA A 12 -7.73 18.32 -2.91
CA ALA A 12 -9.02 18.16 -3.58
C ALA A 12 -10.15 17.82 -2.62
N ILE A 13 -11.36 18.26 -2.98
CA ILE A 13 -12.62 17.76 -2.44
C ILE A 13 -13.36 17.12 -3.60
N ALA A 14 -13.81 15.89 -3.42
CA ALA A 14 -14.61 15.18 -4.41
C ALA A 14 -15.93 14.72 -3.81
N PHE A 15 -17.02 14.88 -4.52
CA PHE A 15 -18.33 14.41 -4.08
C PHE A 15 -19.21 13.95 -5.23
N LEU A 16 -20.16 13.08 -4.90
CA LEU A 16 -21.15 12.52 -5.81
C LEU A 16 -22.53 13.07 -5.49
N ASP A 17 -23.10 13.82 -6.42
CA ASP A 17 -24.52 14.19 -6.39
C ASP A 17 -25.35 13.07 -7.03
N ARG A 18 -25.90 12.20 -6.21
CA ARG A 18 -26.70 11.06 -6.69
C ARG A 18 -28.01 11.46 -7.34
N GLN A 19 -28.56 12.62 -6.96
CA GLN A 19 -29.82 13.10 -7.54
C GLN A 19 -29.60 13.63 -8.96
N LYS A 20 -28.56 14.43 -9.15
CA LYS A 20 -28.16 14.95 -10.46
C LYS A 20 -27.38 13.95 -11.31
N LYS A 21 -26.92 12.85 -10.71
CA LYS A 21 -26.02 11.86 -11.34
C LYS A 21 -24.74 12.52 -11.88
N GLU A 22 -24.13 13.33 -11.05
CA GLU A 22 -22.91 14.07 -11.37
C GLU A 22 -21.87 13.89 -10.26
N SER A 23 -20.61 13.78 -10.65
CA SER A 23 -19.47 13.96 -9.74
C SER A 23 -18.92 15.38 -9.87
N VAL A 24 -18.47 15.93 -8.76
CA VAL A 24 -17.80 17.23 -8.71
C VAL A 24 -16.45 17.07 -8.06
N LEU A 25 -15.41 17.56 -8.73
CA LEU A 25 -14.06 17.65 -8.21
C LEU A 25 -13.71 19.14 -8.03
N LEU A 26 -13.28 19.50 -6.83
CA LEU A 26 -12.72 20.80 -6.52
C LEU A 26 -11.24 20.60 -6.20
N LEU A 27 -10.35 21.15 -7.04
CA LEU A 27 -8.90 21.07 -6.84
C LEU A 27 -8.36 22.45 -6.58
N THR A 28 -7.31 22.54 -5.75
CA THR A 28 -6.66 23.80 -5.40
C THR A 28 -5.14 23.62 -5.29
N ASP A 29 -4.41 24.71 -5.14
CA ASP A 29 -2.97 24.68 -4.82
C ASP A 29 -2.77 24.31 -3.34
N GLN A 30 -1.51 24.08 -2.91
CA GLN A 30 -1.20 23.82 -1.50
C GLN A 30 -1.66 24.95 -0.60
N GLY A 31 -1.44 26.18 -0.98
CA GLY A 31 -1.76 27.34 -0.17
C GLY A 31 -1.39 28.64 -0.86
N ILE A 32 -1.51 29.75 -0.12
CA ILE A 32 -1.04 31.08 -0.56
C ILE A 32 0.41 31.30 -0.13
N VAL A 33 1.16 32.09 -0.90
CA VAL A 33 2.52 32.51 -0.54
C VAL A 33 2.45 33.91 0.07
N ARG A 34 2.94 34.06 1.30
CA ARG A 34 3.07 35.36 1.97
C ARG A 34 4.41 35.43 2.70
N ASP A 35 5.13 36.52 2.50
CA ASP A 35 6.45 36.75 3.12
C ASP A 35 7.44 35.58 2.91
N GLY A 36 7.39 34.94 1.73
CA GLY A 36 8.22 33.79 1.36
C GLY A 36 7.76 32.44 1.95
N GLN A 37 6.75 32.43 2.80
CA GLN A 37 6.20 31.21 3.38
C GLN A 37 4.93 30.75 2.67
N VAL A 38 4.74 29.44 2.59
CA VAL A 38 3.48 28.83 2.15
C VAL A 38 2.56 28.66 3.35
N LEU A 39 1.40 29.27 3.27
CA LEU A 39 0.31 29.10 4.22
C LEU A 39 -0.73 28.19 3.59
N ASP A 40 -0.86 26.98 4.10
CA ASP A 40 -1.72 25.95 3.53
C ASP A 40 -3.18 26.37 3.47
N HIS A 41 -3.88 25.92 2.43
CA HIS A 41 -5.33 26.00 2.37
C HIS A 41 -5.98 25.03 3.36
N GLY A 42 -7.15 25.41 3.87
CA GLY A 42 -8.06 24.52 4.58
C GLY A 42 -9.08 23.93 3.61
N LEU A 43 -9.28 22.63 3.69
CA LEU A 43 -10.36 21.92 3.01
C LEU A 43 -11.43 21.58 4.04
N ILE A 44 -12.61 22.14 3.88
CA ILE A 44 -13.68 22.02 4.88
C ILE A 44 -14.94 21.42 4.24
N VAL A 45 -15.49 20.43 4.90
CA VAL A 45 -16.80 19.86 4.57
C VAL A 45 -17.69 20.00 5.79
N GLU A 46 -18.78 20.73 5.63
CA GLU A 46 -19.81 20.95 6.63
C GLU A 46 -21.12 20.36 6.17
N GLU A 47 -21.85 19.72 7.07
CA GLU A 47 -23.18 19.19 6.81
C GLU A 47 -24.17 19.78 7.81
N THR A 48 -25.40 20.02 7.38
CA THR A 48 -26.49 20.32 8.29
C THR A 48 -26.80 19.11 9.17
N PRO A 49 -27.38 19.29 10.39
CA PRO A 49 -27.68 18.17 11.28
C PRO A 49 -28.58 17.09 10.66
N ASP A 50 -29.47 17.48 9.78
CA ASP A 50 -30.35 16.59 9.01
C ASP A 50 -29.73 16.03 7.72
N ARG A 51 -28.45 16.42 7.44
CA ARG A 51 -27.71 16.05 6.23
C ARG A 51 -28.38 16.40 4.90
N SER A 52 -29.27 17.38 4.91
CA SER A 52 -29.96 17.84 3.71
C SER A 52 -29.10 18.76 2.84
N VAL A 53 -28.10 19.43 3.44
CA VAL A 53 -27.17 20.32 2.75
C VAL A 53 -25.73 20.02 3.20
N ALA A 54 -24.83 19.93 2.22
CA ALA A 54 -23.39 19.90 2.45
C ALA A 54 -22.74 21.14 1.81
N SER A 55 -21.86 21.78 2.55
CA SER A 55 -21.05 22.91 2.10
C SER A 55 -19.59 22.50 1.98
N PHE A 56 -18.96 22.88 0.89
CA PHE A 56 -17.54 22.62 0.63
C PHE A 56 -16.81 23.95 0.57
N VAL A 57 -15.84 24.14 1.47
CA VAL A 57 -15.14 25.42 1.61
C VAL A 57 -13.63 25.18 1.45
N ILE A 58 -12.99 26.07 0.70
CA ILE A 58 -11.54 26.20 0.61
C ILE A 58 -11.17 27.54 1.24
N SER A 59 -10.48 27.50 2.37
CA SER A 59 -10.03 28.70 3.11
C SER A 59 -8.56 28.99 2.86
N ALA A 60 -8.18 30.27 2.84
CA ALA A 60 -6.81 30.71 2.61
C ALA A 60 -6.39 31.86 3.57
N PRO A 61 -5.52 31.60 4.56
CA PRO A 61 -5.04 30.27 4.95
C PRO A 61 -6.11 29.42 5.63
N GLY A 62 -5.84 28.12 5.75
CA GLY A 62 -6.60 27.23 6.63
C GLY A 62 -6.30 27.54 8.09
N VAL A 63 -7.34 27.75 8.91
CA VAL A 63 -7.19 27.99 10.35
C VAL A 63 -8.08 27.00 11.09
N ARG A 64 -7.50 25.87 11.49
CA ARG A 64 -8.22 24.78 12.12
C ARG A 64 -8.33 24.99 13.63
N GLU A 65 -9.39 24.51 14.21
CA GLU A 65 -9.53 24.40 15.67
C GLU A 65 -8.61 23.32 16.23
N LYS A 66 -8.53 22.19 15.53
CA LYS A 66 -7.72 21.03 15.91
C LYS A 66 -6.80 20.61 14.77
N LYS A 67 -5.59 20.19 15.11
CA LYS A 67 -4.65 19.56 14.18
C LYS A 67 -4.54 18.06 14.45
N PRO A 68 -4.30 17.25 13.41
CA PRO A 68 -4.05 15.83 13.60
C PRO A 68 -2.68 15.59 14.25
N GLU A 69 -2.65 14.62 15.13
CA GLU A 69 -1.46 14.00 15.70
C GLU A 69 -1.35 12.57 15.18
N PHE A 70 -0.22 11.88 15.41
CA PHE A 70 -0.05 10.48 15.01
C PHE A 70 -1.22 9.62 15.53
N ILE A 71 -1.61 9.81 16.78
CA ILE A 71 -2.83 9.21 17.33
C ILE A 71 -3.66 10.33 17.98
N GLY A 72 -4.85 10.60 17.41
CA GLY A 72 -5.76 11.60 17.94
C GLY A 72 -5.60 13.01 17.35
N PHE A 73 -5.93 14.00 18.15
CA PHE A 73 -5.92 15.43 17.78
C PHE A 73 -5.49 16.28 18.97
N SER A 74 -4.83 17.41 18.68
CA SER A 74 -4.51 18.46 19.65
C SER A 74 -5.06 19.81 19.19
N LYS A 75 -4.99 20.82 20.06
CA LYS A 75 -5.37 22.19 19.68
C LYS A 75 -4.44 22.69 18.56
N SER A 76 -5.03 23.25 17.51
CA SER A 76 -4.23 23.79 16.41
C SER A 76 -3.50 25.09 16.80
N PRO A 77 -2.25 25.26 16.37
CA PRO A 77 -1.52 26.51 16.47
C PRO A 77 -1.81 27.46 15.30
N ASP A 78 -2.65 27.06 14.35
CA ASP A 78 -2.93 27.84 13.16
C ASP A 78 -3.36 29.26 13.50
N ARG A 79 -2.94 30.22 12.70
CA ARG A 79 -3.25 31.65 12.84
C ARG A 79 -3.75 32.21 11.52
N GLY A 80 -4.74 33.06 11.60
CA GLY A 80 -5.12 33.90 10.47
C GLY A 80 -4.00 34.88 10.08
N ILE A 81 -4.16 35.49 8.94
CA ILE A 81 -3.27 36.56 8.46
C ILE A 81 -3.92 37.92 8.69
N THR A 82 -3.09 38.93 8.91
CA THR A 82 -3.57 40.31 8.91
C THR A 82 -3.57 40.79 7.45
N VAL A 83 -4.73 41.20 7.00
CA VAL A 83 -4.92 41.77 5.65
C VAL A 83 -4.99 43.30 5.79
N ARG A 84 -4.23 44.02 4.96
CA ARG A 84 -4.20 45.47 4.90
C ARG A 84 -4.84 45.96 3.60
N GLU A 85 -5.21 47.18 3.56
CA GLU A 85 -5.68 47.81 2.32
C GLU A 85 -4.60 47.73 1.22
N GLY A 86 -4.98 47.19 0.07
CA GLY A 86 -4.08 46.93 -1.05
C GLY A 86 -3.44 45.54 -1.08
N ASP A 87 -3.60 44.73 -0.04
CA ASP A 87 -3.15 43.32 -0.06
C ASP A 87 -4.03 42.50 -1.02
N GLU A 88 -3.38 41.67 -1.83
CA GLU A 88 -4.06 40.72 -2.73
C GLU A 88 -3.86 39.28 -2.26
N ILE A 89 -4.94 38.53 -2.18
CA ILE A 89 -4.93 37.11 -1.88
C ILE A 89 -5.53 36.37 -3.08
N VAL A 90 -4.72 35.51 -3.71
CA VAL A 90 -5.15 34.73 -4.88
C VAL A 90 -5.33 33.28 -4.49
N ILE A 91 -6.55 32.77 -4.66
CA ILE A 91 -6.89 31.35 -4.49
C ILE A 91 -7.25 30.80 -5.87
N ARG A 92 -6.56 29.73 -6.31
CA ARG A 92 -6.91 29.04 -7.54
C ARG A 92 -7.75 27.82 -7.20
N ILE A 93 -8.93 27.75 -7.82
CA ILE A 93 -9.84 26.60 -7.67
C ILE A 93 -10.21 26.11 -9.06
N THR A 94 -9.98 24.84 -9.32
CA THR A 94 -10.48 24.17 -10.51
C THR A 94 -11.71 23.37 -10.11
N ARG A 95 -12.86 23.66 -10.73
CA ARG A 95 -14.10 22.90 -10.56
C ARG A 95 -14.38 22.11 -11.82
N LEU A 96 -14.45 20.78 -11.68
CA LEU A 96 -14.76 19.87 -12.76
C LEU A 96 -16.06 19.14 -12.42
N VAL A 97 -16.90 18.93 -13.42
CA VAL A 97 -18.19 18.24 -13.28
C VAL A 97 -18.32 17.19 -14.37
N TYR A 98 -18.64 15.97 -13.98
CA TYR A 98 -18.79 14.84 -14.88
C TYR A 98 -20.09 14.10 -14.63
N PRO A 99 -20.75 13.54 -15.65
CA PRO A 99 -21.81 12.56 -15.47
C PRO A 99 -21.26 11.38 -14.65
N CYS A 100 -21.96 11.03 -13.56
CA CYS A 100 -21.47 10.01 -12.65
C CYS A 100 -22.62 9.46 -11.79
N THR A 101 -22.67 8.13 -11.62
CA THR A 101 -23.78 7.47 -10.92
C THR A 101 -23.38 6.84 -9.59
N ASP A 102 -22.08 6.59 -9.39
CA ASP A 102 -21.56 5.81 -8.25
C ASP A 102 -20.14 6.24 -7.85
N ALA A 103 -19.65 5.72 -6.74
CA ALA A 103 -18.32 6.05 -6.23
C ALA A 103 -17.18 5.53 -7.12
N PRO A 104 -17.22 4.33 -7.72
CA PRO A 104 -16.20 3.91 -8.68
C PRO A 104 -16.04 4.88 -9.85
N CYS A 105 -17.13 5.39 -10.39
CA CYS A 105 -17.12 6.41 -11.45
C CYS A 105 -16.43 7.71 -10.97
N LEU A 106 -16.81 8.22 -9.79
CA LEU A 106 -16.17 9.39 -9.18
C LEU A 106 -14.67 9.19 -9.01
N LEU A 107 -14.26 8.03 -8.51
CA LEU A 107 -12.85 7.70 -8.28
C LEU A 107 -12.08 7.55 -9.60
N GLY A 108 -12.74 7.08 -10.66
CA GLY A 108 -12.18 7.07 -12.02
C GLY A 108 -11.85 8.49 -12.51
N HIS A 109 -12.80 9.43 -12.41
CA HIS A 109 -12.55 10.84 -12.76
C HIS A 109 -11.48 11.47 -11.86
N PHE A 110 -11.47 11.15 -10.57
CA PHE A 110 -10.40 11.59 -9.68
C PHE A 110 -9.03 11.08 -10.14
N MET A 111 -8.92 9.80 -10.49
CA MET A 111 -7.68 9.20 -10.99
C MET A 111 -7.16 9.92 -12.25
N GLU A 112 -8.05 10.32 -13.17
CA GLU A 112 -7.71 11.06 -14.38
C GLU A 112 -7.22 12.47 -14.09
N GLU A 113 -7.81 13.16 -13.10
CA GLU A 113 -7.64 14.61 -12.92
C GLU A 113 -6.64 14.98 -11.80
N ARG A 114 -6.33 14.06 -10.88
CA ARG A 114 -5.57 14.32 -9.65
C ARG A 114 -4.22 15.03 -9.83
N LYS A 115 -3.60 14.93 -11.00
CA LYS A 115 -2.31 15.56 -11.31
C LYS A 115 -2.40 16.67 -12.36
N ARG A 116 -3.47 16.75 -13.16
CA ARG A 116 -3.57 17.66 -14.29
C ARG A 116 -3.64 19.14 -13.90
N HIS A 117 -4.20 19.42 -12.73
CA HIS A 117 -4.50 20.79 -12.29
C HIS A 117 -3.68 21.23 -11.08
N ILE A 118 -2.73 20.41 -10.68
CA ILE A 118 -1.87 20.65 -9.52
C ILE A 118 -0.42 20.69 -9.97
N ARG A 119 0.37 21.58 -9.39
CA ARG A 119 1.79 21.63 -9.67
C ARG A 119 2.48 20.39 -9.06
N CYS A 120 2.92 19.47 -9.91
CA CYS A 120 3.80 18.38 -9.53
C CYS A 120 5.12 18.51 -10.30
N ALA A 121 6.22 18.14 -9.65
CA ALA A 121 7.49 17.96 -10.33
C ALA A 121 7.50 16.62 -11.10
N ALA A 122 8.37 16.52 -12.10
CA ALA A 122 8.67 15.21 -12.66
C ALA A 122 9.41 14.36 -11.60
N PRO A 123 9.12 13.04 -11.51
CA PRO A 123 9.88 12.15 -10.64
C PRO A 123 11.39 12.23 -10.93
N ARG A 124 12.21 12.29 -9.90
CA ARG A 124 13.67 12.35 -10.03
C ARG A 124 14.26 10.97 -10.21
N ASN A 125 15.26 10.84 -11.06
CA ASN A 125 16.08 9.64 -11.16
C ASN A 125 17.18 9.71 -10.09
N LEU A 126 17.09 8.89 -9.05
CA LEU A 126 17.99 8.90 -7.91
C LEU A 126 18.86 7.66 -7.83
N VAL A 127 18.21 6.48 -7.78
CA VAL A 127 18.87 5.20 -7.53
C VAL A 127 18.24 4.13 -8.43
N PRO A 128 18.97 3.56 -9.41
CA PRO A 128 18.45 2.47 -10.24
C PRO A 128 17.95 1.30 -9.40
N MET A 129 16.88 0.64 -9.86
CA MET A 129 16.22 -0.45 -9.13
C MET A 129 17.17 -1.61 -8.81
N SER A 130 18.16 -1.89 -9.67
CA SER A 130 19.22 -2.86 -9.37
C SER A 130 20.02 -2.48 -8.12
N ARG A 131 20.32 -1.18 -7.96
CA ARG A 131 21.02 -0.68 -6.77
C ARG A 131 20.11 -0.64 -5.55
N VAL A 132 18.82 -0.34 -5.74
CA VAL A 132 17.82 -0.49 -4.66
C VAL A 132 17.82 -1.92 -4.15
N LEU A 133 17.80 -2.93 -5.05
CA LEU A 133 17.82 -4.34 -4.67
C LEU A 133 19.09 -4.69 -3.86
N ASP A 134 20.28 -4.25 -4.30
CA ASP A 134 21.53 -4.46 -3.56
C ASP A 134 21.52 -3.87 -2.13
N ILE A 135 20.88 -2.72 -1.97
CA ILE A 135 20.77 -2.06 -0.66
C ILE A 135 19.78 -2.82 0.23
N MET A 136 18.61 -3.17 -0.32
CA MET A 136 17.57 -3.85 0.43
C MET A 136 17.95 -5.27 0.81
N ASP A 137 18.63 -5.99 -0.09
CA ASP A 137 19.20 -7.30 0.17
C ASP A 137 20.14 -7.28 1.39
N LYS A 138 21.11 -6.38 1.40
CA LYS A 138 22.04 -6.22 2.53
C LYS A 138 21.30 -5.88 3.83
N ASN A 139 20.30 -5.01 3.76
CA ASN A 139 19.54 -4.63 4.95
C ASN A 139 18.70 -5.78 5.49
N ILE A 140 18.06 -6.57 4.61
CA ILE A 140 17.30 -7.77 4.99
C ILE A 140 18.24 -8.82 5.60
N ASP A 141 19.42 -9.02 5.01
CA ASP A 141 20.43 -9.95 5.52
C ASP A 141 20.98 -9.56 6.89
N LEU A 142 21.17 -8.26 7.16
CA LEU A 142 21.54 -7.77 8.50
C LEU A 142 20.49 -8.07 9.56
N ARG A 143 19.25 -8.34 9.17
CA ARG A 143 18.17 -8.74 10.07
C ARG A 143 18.06 -10.25 10.27
N TYR A 144 18.91 -11.06 9.62
CA TYR A 144 18.88 -12.49 9.84
C TYR A 144 19.27 -12.82 11.29
N TYR A 145 18.34 -13.48 11.99
CA TYR A 145 18.56 -13.94 13.35
C TYR A 145 19.21 -15.31 13.33
N GLN A 146 20.30 -15.45 14.09
CA GLN A 146 20.99 -16.73 14.23
C GLN A 146 21.57 -16.83 15.64
N LYS A 147 20.91 -17.58 16.49
CA LYS A 147 21.36 -17.82 17.88
C LYS A 147 20.75 -19.11 18.42
N ASP A 148 21.49 -19.85 19.23
CA ASP A 148 21.01 -21.04 19.98
C ASP A 148 20.30 -22.08 19.07
N ASN A 149 20.81 -22.34 17.87
CA ASN A 149 20.26 -23.21 16.83
C ASN A 149 18.89 -22.76 16.26
N VAL A 150 18.47 -21.52 16.51
CA VAL A 150 17.31 -20.89 15.92
C VAL A 150 17.75 -19.89 14.88
N GLU A 151 17.19 -20.00 13.67
CA GLU A 151 17.55 -19.14 12.55
C GLU A 151 16.28 -18.71 11.80
N PHE A 152 16.15 -17.41 11.51
CA PHE A 152 15.05 -16.87 10.70
C PHE A 152 15.28 -15.42 10.26
N TYR A 153 14.65 -15.02 9.17
CA TYR A 153 14.59 -13.61 8.76
C TYR A 153 13.61 -12.83 9.63
N ARG A 154 14.10 -11.81 10.35
CA ARG A 154 13.26 -10.89 11.10
C ARG A 154 12.69 -9.83 10.17
N PRO A 155 11.42 -9.43 10.31
CA PRO A 155 10.88 -8.28 9.59
C PRO A 155 11.26 -6.93 10.23
N GLU A 156 11.67 -6.95 11.51
CA GLU A 156 12.05 -5.77 12.31
C GLU A 156 13.38 -6.00 13.03
N THR A 157 13.86 -5.01 13.77
CA THR A 157 15.11 -5.10 14.56
C THR A 157 14.97 -5.93 15.83
N ALA A 158 13.76 -6.17 16.29
CA ALA A 158 13.51 -6.96 17.49
C ALA A 158 13.72 -8.47 17.24
N ASP A 159 14.15 -9.19 18.28
CA ASP A 159 14.47 -10.62 18.19
C ASP A 159 13.21 -11.51 18.21
N TRP A 160 12.32 -11.31 17.25
CA TRP A 160 11.15 -12.16 17.02
C TRP A 160 10.84 -12.35 15.55
N MET A 161 10.14 -13.44 15.25
CA MET A 161 9.49 -13.65 13.96
C MET A 161 8.09 -13.04 13.98
N SER A 162 7.76 -12.24 12.99
CA SER A 162 6.40 -11.72 12.76
C SER A 162 5.78 -12.40 11.55
N TYR A 163 4.46 -12.56 11.54
CA TYR A 163 3.72 -13.16 10.43
C TYR A 163 3.01 -12.09 9.61
N GLY A 164 3.23 -12.09 8.29
CA GLY A 164 2.58 -11.14 7.39
C GLY A 164 2.83 -9.68 7.73
N TRP A 165 1.94 -8.82 7.29
CA TRP A 165 1.88 -7.37 7.41
C TRP A 165 3.25 -6.70 7.38
N ILE A 166 3.94 -6.44 8.37
CA ILE A 166 5.22 -5.72 8.37
C ILE A 166 6.42 -6.51 7.78
N GLY A 167 6.16 -7.52 6.97
CA GLY A 167 7.16 -8.22 6.15
C GLY A 167 7.46 -9.65 6.52
N GLY A 168 6.93 -10.19 7.62
CA GLY A 168 7.20 -11.57 8.03
C GLY A 168 6.67 -12.63 7.06
N LEU A 169 7.51 -13.56 6.61
CA LEU A 169 7.27 -14.51 5.52
C LEU A 169 6.96 -13.85 4.16
N ILE A 170 7.17 -12.52 4.04
CA ILE A 170 7.12 -11.76 2.79
C ILE A 170 8.54 -11.41 2.36
N ASN A 171 9.39 -10.98 3.30
CA ASN A 171 10.81 -10.69 3.07
C ASN A 171 11.61 -11.90 2.57
N THR A 172 11.12 -13.10 2.77
CA THR A 172 11.69 -14.34 2.20
C THR A 172 11.47 -14.46 0.69
N TYR A 173 10.44 -13.81 0.11
CA TYR A 173 10.18 -13.89 -1.33
C TYR A 173 11.31 -13.28 -2.18
N PRO A 174 11.80 -12.05 -1.92
CA PRO A 174 12.94 -11.52 -2.65
C PRO A 174 14.22 -12.35 -2.44
N MET A 175 14.44 -12.89 -1.25
CA MET A 175 15.59 -13.78 -0.99
C MET A 175 15.54 -15.06 -1.82
N LEU A 176 14.35 -15.68 -1.95
CA LEU A 176 14.16 -16.81 -2.86
C LEU A 176 14.41 -16.43 -4.31
N ALA A 177 13.96 -15.25 -4.74
CA ALA A 177 14.13 -14.80 -6.12
C ALA A 177 15.58 -14.52 -6.50
N LEU A 178 16.44 -14.13 -5.55
CA LEU A 178 17.90 -14.01 -5.75
C LEU A 178 18.53 -15.38 -6.01
N GLY A 179 18.08 -16.42 -5.31
CA GLY A 179 18.27 -17.82 -5.69
C GLY A 179 19.67 -18.40 -5.44
N ASP A 180 20.57 -17.71 -4.74
CA ASP A 180 21.84 -18.29 -4.34
C ASP A 180 21.69 -19.22 -3.12
N ASP A 181 22.64 -20.11 -2.93
CA ASP A 181 22.59 -21.18 -1.95
C ASP A 181 22.40 -20.68 -0.50
N GLU A 182 22.96 -19.53 -0.15
CA GLU A 182 22.86 -19.01 1.21
C GLU A 182 21.48 -18.44 1.48
N HIS A 183 20.91 -17.68 0.55
CA HIS A 183 19.53 -17.20 0.66
C HIS A 183 18.53 -18.35 0.70
N LEU A 184 18.67 -19.35 -0.17
CA LEU A 184 17.83 -20.54 -0.15
C LEU A 184 17.92 -21.26 1.20
N ARG A 185 19.14 -21.45 1.72
CA ARG A 185 19.35 -22.08 3.04
C ARG A 185 18.65 -21.29 4.16
N ARG A 186 18.83 -19.96 4.21
CA ARG A 186 18.24 -19.09 5.24
C ARG A 186 16.72 -19.05 5.16
N VAL A 187 16.18 -19.03 3.96
CA VAL A 187 14.71 -19.11 3.77
C VAL A 187 14.18 -20.46 4.26
N ALA A 188 14.84 -21.58 3.91
CA ALA A 188 14.43 -22.89 4.42
C ALA A 188 14.43 -22.92 5.95
N ARG A 189 15.44 -22.37 6.61
CA ARG A 189 15.50 -22.27 8.08
C ARG A 189 14.36 -21.41 8.64
N THR A 190 14.05 -20.31 7.96
CA THR A 190 12.91 -19.46 8.35
C THR A 190 11.58 -20.22 8.27
N PHE A 191 11.34 -20.95 7.18
CA PHE A 191 10.11 -21.75 7.04
C PHE A 191 10.03 -22.89 8.05
N ASP A 192 11.14 -23.60 8.30
CA ASP A 192 11.22 -24.65 9.31
C ASP A 192 10.94 -24.14 10.72
N PHE A 193 11.36 -22.91 11.02
CA PHE A 193 11.10 -22.28 12.31
C PHE A 193 9.65 -21.78 12.40
N ALA A 194 9.19 -21.03 11.38
CA ALA A 194 7.94 -20.28 11.47
C ALA A 194 6.70 -21.14 11.21
N LEU A 195 6.68 -21.95 10.13
CA LEU A 195 5.44 -22.58 9.67
C LEU A 195 4.83 -23.62 10.62
N PRO A 196 5.60 -24.46 11.32
CA PRO A 196 5.01 -25.44 12.24
C PRO A 196 4.65 -24.85 13.62
N ARG A 197 5.01 -23.60 13.89
CA ARG A 197 4.84 -22.97 15.20
C ARG A 197 3.82 -21.83 15.13
N ALA A 198 3.50 -21.26 16.28
CA ALA A 198 2.59 -20.11 16.42
C ALA A 198 1.18 -20.33 15.84
N LYS A 199 0.73 -21.56 15.69
CA LYS A 199 -0.62 -21.88 15.21
C LYS A 199 -1.56 -22.22 16.35
N GLY A 200 -2.76 -21.64 16.30
CA GLY A 200 -3.87 -22.10 17.13
C GLY A 200 -4.61 -23.29 16.53
N LYS A 201 -5.58 -23.82 17.27
CA LYS A 201 -6.38 -24.98 16.85
C LYS A 201 -7.21 -24.75 15.58
N SER A 202 -7.56 -23.49 15.30
CA SER A 202 -8.27 -23.13 14.07
C SER A 202 -7.43 -23.25 12.80
N GLY A 203 -6.09 -23.23 12.92
CA GLY A 203 -5.14 -23.16 11.81
C GLY A 203 -4.59 -21.75 11.53
N TYR A 204 -5.10 -20.72 12.18
CA TYR A 204 -4.53 -19.37 12.11
C TYR A 204 -3.25 -19.24 12.94
N TYR A 205 -2.38 -18.31 12.52
CA TYR A 205 -1.17 -17.95 13.23
C TYR A 205 -1.43 -16.82 14.22
N TYR A 206 -0.74 -16.85 15.35
CA TYR A 206 -0.52 -15.70 16.20
C TYR A 206 0.38 -14.68 15.48
N ASP A 207 0.37 -13.43 15.93
CA ASP A 207 1.09 -12.35 15.22
C ASP A 207 2.61 -12.49 15.30
N ILE A 208 3.12 -12.97 16.43
CA ILE A 208 4.56 -13.00 16.75
C ILE A 208 4.95 -14.34 17.36
N LEU A 209 6.14 -14.82 16.96
CA LEU A 209 6.82 -15.98 17.53
C LEU A 209 8.20 -15.54 18.04
N GLN A 210 8.47 -15.76 19.31
CA GLN A 210 9.78 -15.54 19.90
C GLN A 210 10.72 -16.73 19.63
N PRO A 211 12.07 -16.54 19.75
CA PRO A 211 13.03 -17.63 19.53
C PRO A 211 12.85 -18.83 20.48
N ASP A 212 12.34 -18.60 21.67
CA ASP A 212 12.06 -19.66 22.67
C ASP A 212 10.75 -20.42 22.40
N GLY A 213 10.00 -20.06 21.35
CA GLY A 213 8.73 -20.66 21.00
C GLY A 213 7.50 -19.96 21.62
N THR A 214 7.71 -18.94 22.45
CA THR A 214 6.61 -18.14 23.01
C THR A 214 5.89 -17.38 21.90
N VAL A 215 4.55 -17.42 21.91
CA VAL A 215 3.71 -16.69 20.97
C VAL A 215 3.12 -15.45 21.62
N LEU A 216 3.08 -14.37 20.87
CA LEU A 216 2.50 -13.11 21.29
C LEU A 216 1.55 -12.58 20.23
N ASN A 217 0.51 -11.90 20.68
CA ASN A 217 -0.29 -11.04 19.81
C ASN A 217 0.16 -9.60 20.02
N ARG A 218 0.21 -8.84 18.94
CA ARG A 218 0.61 -7.44 18.94
C ARG A 218 -0.61 -6.55 18.72
N ASP A 219 -0.44 -5.27 18.97
CA ASP A 219 -1.39 -4.22 18.61
C ASP A 219 -2.74 -4.37 19.34
N ALA A 220 -3.80 -4.74 18.64
CA ALA A 220 -5.13 -4.87 19.24
C ALA A 220 -5.28 -6.02 20.24
N ALA A 221 -4.37 -6.95 20.30
CA ALA A 221 -4.37 -8.01 21.28
C ALA A 221 -4.19 -7.51 22.73
N ALA A 222 -3.65 -6.31 22.91
CA ALA A 222 -3.69 -5.63 24.20
C ALA A 222 -5.12 -5.32 24.65
N VAL A 223 -6.08 -5.26 23.72
CA VAL A 223 -7.49 -4.97 23.98
C VAL A 223 -8.34 -6.25 23.99
N VAL A 224 -8.05 -7.20 23.09
CA VAL A 224 -8.77 -8.48 22.98
C VAL A 224 -7.77 -9.64 23.02
N PRO A 225 -7.65 -10.37 24.14
CA PRO A 225 -6.73 -11.50 24.25
C PRO A 225 -7.04 -12.62 23.25
N GLY A 226 -5.99 -13.25 22.73
CA GLY A 226 -6.11 -14.44 21.86
C GLY A 226 -6.58 -14.18 20.43
N VAL A 227 -6.57 -12.93 19.98
CA VAL A 227 -6.85 -12.56 18.59
C VAL A 227 -5.56 -12.30 17.81
N ALA A 228 -5.61 -12.53 16.51
CA ALA A 228 -4.59 -12.13 15.55
C ALA A 228 -5.19 -11.22 14.48
N VAL A 229 -4.36 -10.40 13.86
CA VAL A 229 -4.77 -9.54 12.74
C VAL A 229 -5.07 -10.41 11.53
N THR A 230 -6.28 -10.32 11.00
CA THR A 230 -6.73 -11.10 9.85
C THR A 230 -5.81 -10.93 8.64
N ARG A 231 -5.41 -9.69 8.37
CA ARG A 231 -4.50 -9.38 7.26
C ARG A 231 -3.18 -10.12 7.36
N ARG A 232 -2.58 -10.23 8.55
CA ARG A 232 -1.31 -10.98 8.73
C ARG A 232 -1.42 -12.40 8.21
N ASN A 233 -2.49 -13.08 8.56
CA ASN A 233 -2.76 -14.44 8.10
C ASN A 233 -3.08 -14.50 6.58
N GLY A 234 -3.80 -13.51 6.05
CA GLY A 234 -4.06 -13.38 4.61
C GLY A 234 -2.78 -13.18 3.80
N ASP A 235 -1.87 -12.32 4.29
CA ASP A 235 -0.55 -12.12 3.69
C ASP A 235 0.28 -13.41 3.69
N VAL A 236 0.32 -14.13 4.83
CA VAL A 236 1.04 -15.42 4.91
C VAL A 236 0.50 -16.40 3.88
N LEU A 237 -0.82 -16.54 3.76
CA LEU A 237 -1.41 -17.45 2.77
C LEU A 237 -1.01 -17.06 1.34
N TYR A 238 -1.18 -15.80 0.97
CA TYR A 238 -0.88 -15.31 -0.38
C TYR A 238 0.61 -15.48 -0.72
N TRP A 239 1.50 -14.97 0.14
CA TRP A 239 2.93 -14.96 -0.11
C TRP A 239 3.55 -16.35 -0.05
N MET A 240 3.09 -17.23 0.83
CA MET A 240 3.62 -18.60 0.88
C MET A 240 3.27 -19.39 -0.39
N VAL A 241 2.02 -19.32 -0.86
CA VAL A 241 1.65 -19.99 -2.13
C VAL A 241 2.39 -19.38 -3.31
N LYS A 242 2.58 -18.05 -3.32
CA LYS A 242 3.37 -17.34 -4.34
C LYS A 242 4.83 -17.81 -4.34
N GLN A 243 5.42 -18.03 -3.17
CA GLN A 243 6.78 -18.56 -3.01
C GLN A 243 6.90 -20.01 -3.49
N PHE A 244 5.92 -20.85 -3.19
CA PHE A 244 5.91 -22.22 -3.73
C PHE A 244 5.84 -22.22 -5.26
N ASN A 245 4.98 -21.39 -5.83
CA ASN A 245 4.92 -21.22 -7.29
C ASN A 245 6.23 -20.68 -7.89
N LEU A 246 6.93 -19.78 -7.18
CA LEU A 246 8.24 -19.29 -7.61
C LEU A 246 9.27 -20.42 -7.63
N LEU A 247 9.37 -21.19 -6.54
CA LEU A 247 10.27 -22.34 -6.44
C LEU A 247 10.02 -23.38 -7.55
N GLU A 248 8.76 -23.71 -7.83
CA GLU A 248 8.44 -24.62 -8.95
C GLU A 248 8.90 -24.07 -10.31
N ARG A 249 8.69 -22.76 -10.57
CA ARG A 249 9.14 -22.10 -11.82
C ARG A 249 10.65 -22.04 -11.95
N MET A 250 11.37 -21.93 -10.84
CA MET A 250 12.83 -21.96 -10.80
C MET A 250 13.40 -23.39 -10.92
N GLY A 251 12.55 -24.41 -10.94
CA GLY A 251 12.96 -25.80 -10.98
C GLY A 251 13.36 -26.40 -9.62
N HIS A 252 13.04 -25.70 -8.54
CA HIS A 252 13.35 -26.10 -7.15
C HIS A 252 12.15 -26.74 -6.44
N LYS A 253 11.31 -27.49 -7.15
CA LYS A 253 10.15 -28.16 -6.54
C LYS A 253 10.53 -29.06 -5.38
N ASP A 254 11.63 -29.81 -5.49
CA ASP A 254 12.11 -30.70 -4.44
C ASP A 254 12.61 -29.97 -3.19
N PHE A 255 12.79 -28.67 -3.25
CA PHE A 255 13.10 -27.84 -2.10
C PHE A 255 11.89 -27.62 -1.19
N ILE A 256 10.66 -27.72 -1.75
CA ILE A 256 9.40 -27.54 -1.01
C ILE A 256 9.16 -28.76 -0.14
N ARG A 257 9.10 -28.55 1.18
CA ARG A 257 8.89 -29.63 2.13
C ARG A 257 7.39 -29.92 2.34
N PRO A 258 6.97 -31.18 2.42
CA PRO A 258 5.56 -31.53 2.65
C PRO A 258 4.97 -30.89 3.92
N GLU A 259 5.79 -30.67 4.95
CA GLU A 259 5.37 -30.02 6.18
C GLU A 259 5.03 -28.53 5.96
N TRP A 260 5.75 -27.84 5.07
CA TRP A 260 5.41 -26.46 4.72
C TRP A 260 4.07 -26.37 4.00
N GLU A 261 3.86 -27.23 3.00
CA GLU A 261 2.60 -27.32 2.25
C GLU A 261 1.42 -27.65 3.20
N LYS A 262 1.60 -28.63 4.09
CA LYS A 262 0.59 -29.00 5.09
C LYS A 262 0.20 -27.81 5.96
N ASN A 263 1.17 -27.00 6.40
CA ASN A 263 0.91 -25.85 7.24
C ASN A 263 0.19 -24.73 6.49
N VAL A 264 0.58 -24.46 5.24
CA VAL A 264 -0.07 -23.43 4.39
C VAL A 264 -1.48 -23.89 4.00
N ARG A 265 -1.68 -25.17 3.69
CA ARG A 265 -3.00 -25.73 3.42
C ARG A 265 -3.93 -25.61 4.63
N SER A 266 -3.42 -25.91 5.84
CA SER A 266 -4.18 -25.74 7.08
C SER A 266 -4.64 -24.29 7.30
N LEU A 267 -3.83 -23.30 6.88
CA LEU A 267 -4.21 -21.90 6.93
C LEU A 267 -5.31 -21.57 5.91
N ALA A 268 -5.22 -22.10 4.69
CA ALA A 268 -6.29 -21.95 3.69
C ALA A 268 -7.62 -22.56 4.20
N ASP A 269 -7.57 -23.76 4.79
CA ASP A 269 -8.72 -24.42 5.40
C ASP A 269 -9.32 -23.57 6.54
N ALA A 270 -8.49 -22.90 7.34
CA ALA A 270 -8.96 -22.00 8.39
C ALA A 270 -9.77 -20.82 7.83
N PHE A 271 -9.31 -20.18 6.75
CA PHE A 271 -10.06 -19.12 6.07
C PHE A 271 -11.38 -19.62 5.50
N VAL A 272 -11.40 -20.81 4.89
CA VAL A 272 -12.63 -21.45 4.40
C VAL A 272 -13.62 -21.70 5.53
N ASN A 273 -13.16 -22.30 6.63
CA ASN A 273 -14.01 -22.63 7.78
C ASN A 273 -14.60 -21.36 8.42
N THR A 274 -13.78 -20.33 8.62
CA THR A 274 -14.28 -19.06 9.15
C THR A 274 -15.32 -18.44 8.21
N TRP A 275 -15.08 -18.42 6.90
CA TRP A 275 -16.06 -17.90 5.96
C TRP A 275 -17.40 -18.64 6.00
N LYS A 276 -17.36 -19.95 6.03
CA LYS A 276 -18.58 -20.78 6.12
C LYS A 276 -19.38 -20.54 7.40
N ASN A 277 -18.70 -20.28 8.50
CA ASN A 277 -19.33 -20.10 9.80
C ASN A 277 -19.80 -18.65 10.06
N GLU A 278 -19.05 -17.66 9.61
CA GLU A 278 -19.23 -16.25 9.97
C GLU A 278 -19.68 -15.36 8.78
N GLY A 279 -19.52 -15.83 7.53
CA GLY A 279 -19.81 -15.06 6.32
C GLY A 279 -18.87 -13.86 6.08
N THR A 280 -17.81 -13.75 6.87
CA THR A 280 -16.80 -12.70 6.81
C THR A 280 -15.53 -13.13 7.52
N TRP A 281 -14.42 -12.38 7.30
CA TRP A 281 -13.18 -12.56 8.07
C TRP A 281 -12.92 -11.43 9.05
N GLY A 282 -13.55 -10.28 8.87
CA GLY A 282 -13.34 -9.12 9.75
C GLY A 282 -11.91 -8.61 9.78
N ASN A 283 -11.58 -7.89 10.87
CA ASN A 283 -10.26 -7.32 11.11
C ASN A 283 -9.38 -8.19 12.00
N TYR A 284 -9.99 -8.83 13.03
CA TYR A 284 -9.31 -9.67 13.99
C TYR A 284 -10.04 -11.01 14.12
N LEU A 285 -9.25 -12.07 14.26
CA LEU A 285 -9.70 -13.46 14.39
C LEU A 285 -9.20 -14.06 15.71
N HIS A 286 -10.05 -14.78 16.41
CA HIS A 286 -9.64 -15.62 17.53
C HIS A 286 -8.82 -16.81 17.02
N VAL A 287 -7.54 -16.86 17.36
CA VAL A 287 -6.59 -17.84 16.84
C VAL A 287 -6.95 -19.29 17.21
N GLU A 288 -7.54 -19.51 18.39
CA GLU A 288 -7.94 -20.85 18.82
C GLU A 288 -9.25 -21.33 18.19
N SER A 289 -10.22 -20.44 17.98
CA SER A 289 -11.56 -20.83 17.52
C SER A 289 -11.86 -20.50 16.05
N GLY A 290 -11.09 -19.61 15.44
CA GLY A 290 -11.36 -19.08 14.10
C GLY A 290 -12.54 -18.10 14.03
N LYS A 291 -13.15 -17.73 15.16
CA LYS A 291 -14.26 -16.78 15.19
C LYS A 291 -13.77 -15.36 14.94
N VAL A 292 -14.59 -14.56 14.26
CA VAL A 292 -14.33 -13.15 14.04
C VAL A 292 -14.53 -12.36 15.34
N ALA A 293 -13.55 -11.54 15.69
CA ALA A 293 -13.59 -10.66 16.87
C ALA A 293 -14.03 -9.23 16.53
N VAL A 294 -13.64 -8.73 15.36
CA VAL A 294 -13.99 -7.37 14.89
C VAL A 294 -14.49 -7.47 13.45
N TYR A 295 -15.75 -7.11 13.25
CA TYR A 295 -16.46 -7.20 11.98
C TYR A 295 -16.37 -5.90 11.15
N ASN A 296 -17.02 -5.90 10.00
CA ASN A 296 -17.25 -4.72 9.14
C ASN A 296 -15.97 -4.03 8.65
N THR A 297 -15.02 -4.82 8.17
CA THR A 297 -13.78 -4.33 7.55
C THR A 297 -13.41 -5.15 6.32
N THR A 298 -12.47 -4.60 5.53
CA THR A 298 -11.81 -5.30 4.42
C THR A 298 -10.51 -6.01 4.83
N GLY A 299 -10.27 -6.18 6.14
CA GLY A 299 -9.01 -6.74 6.67
C GLY A 299 -8.60 -8.10 6.08
N GLY A 300 -9.58 -8.92 5.65
CA GLY A 300 -9.35 -10.19 4.96
C GLY A 300 -9.09 -10.09 3.45
N ALA A 301 -8.95 -8.90 2.87
CA ALA A 301 -8.85 -8.72 1.42
C ALA A 301 -7.74 -9.56 0.78
N MET A 302 -6.56 -9.69 1.41
CA MET A 302 -5.44 -10.45 0.87
C MET A 302 -5.69 -11.98 0.86
N ALA A 303 -6.54 -12.48 1.76
CA ALA A 303 -6.90 -13.89 1.80
C ALA A 303 -7.66 -14.35 0.54
N ILE A 304 -8.38 -13.44 -0.14
CA ILE A 304 -9.05 -13.72 -1.42
C ILE A 304 -8.03 -14.18 -2.46
N GLY A 305 -6.98 -13.38 -2.66
CA GLY A 305 -5.88 -13.72 -3.59
C GLY A 305 -5.14 -14.98 -3.15
N GLY A 306 -4.90 -15.11 -1.83
CA GLY A 306 -4.28 -16.30 -1.24
C GLY A 306 -5.05 -17.59 -1.52
N LEU A 307 -6.37 -17.58 -1.34
CA LEU A 307 -7.25 -18.71 -1.65
C LEU A 307 -7.34 -18.98 -3.16
N ALA A 308 -7.35 -17.93 -4.00
CA ALA A 308 -7.34 -18.10 -5.45
C ALA A 308 -6.07 -18.82 -5.92
N LEU A 309 -4.89 -18.41 -5.44
CA LEU A 309 -3.63 -19.10 -5.71
C LEU A 309 -3.61 -20.52 -5.16
N ALA A 310 -4.05 -20.69 -3.90
CA ALA A 310 -4.11 -21.99 -3.22
C ALA A 310 -5.04 -22.97 -3.92
N SER A 311 -6.12 -22.49 -4.55
CA SER A 311 -7.06 -23.34 -5.29
C SER A 311 -6.40 -24.09 -6.45
N VAL A 312 -5.49 -23.40 -7.14
CA VAL A 312 -4.71 -23.96 -8.26
C VAL A 312 -3.59 -24.83 -7.72
N TYR A 313 -2.81 -24.32 -6.78
CA TYR A 313 -1.63 -25.01 -6.23
C TYR A 313 -2.00 -26.34 -5.58
N PHE A 314 -3.03 -26.35 -4.72
CA PHE A 314 -3.49 -27.56 -4.00
C PHE A 314 -4.58 -28.34 -4.75
N ASN A 315 -4.96 -27.92 -5.95
CA ASN A 315 -6.07 -28.51 -6.71
C ASN A 315 -7.35 -28.63 -5.87
N CYS A 316 -7.76 -27.54 -5.22
CA CYS A 316 -8.93 -27.49 -4.33
C CYS A 316 -9.94 -26.43 -4.81
N PRO A 317 -10.97 -26.81 -5.59
CA PRO A 317 -11.96 -25.86 -6.13
C PRO A 317 -12.73 -25.08 -5.06
N GLU A 318 -12.88 -25.62 -3.87
CA GLU A 318 -13.57 -24.97 -2.76
C GLU A 318 -12.89 -23.65 -2.35
N TYR A 319 -11.57 -23.60 -2.40
CA TYR A 319 -10.82 -22.37 -2.11
C TYR A 319 -11.19 -21.23 -3.08
N LEU A 320 -11.33 -21.57 -4.36
CA LEU A 320 -11.75 -20.60 -5.37
C LEU A 320 -13.18 -20.12 -5.14
N GLU A 321 -14.09 -21.03 -4.77
CA GLU A 321 -15.49 -20.68 -4.49
C GLU A 321 -15.60 -19.69 -3.32
N ILE A 322 -14.89 -19.94 -2.23
CA ILE A 322 -14.85 -19.02 -1.08
C ILE A 322 -14.19 -17.69 -1.46
N ALA A 323 -13.12 -17.70 -2.25
CA ALA A 323 -12.48 -16.49 -2.75
C ALA A 323 -13.46 -15.62 -3.57
N ARG A 324 -14.28 -16.23 -4.43
CA ARG A 324 -15.32 -15.55 -5.22
C ARG A 324 -16.40 -14.92 -4.34
N GLN A 325 -16.89 -15.67 -3.36
CA GLN A 325 -17.91 -15.17 -2.42
C GLN A 325 -17.38 -13.98 -1.62
N ALA A 326 -16.16 -14.08 -1.09
CA ALA A 326 -15.51 -13.03 -0.33
C ALA A 326 -15.22 -11.79 -1.18
N ALA A 327 -14.72 -11.97 -2.41
CA ALA A 327 -14.50 -10.87 -3.35
C ALA A 327 -15.79 -10.10 -3.62
N SER A 328 -16.89 -10.82 -3.91
CA SER A 328 -18.19 -10.23 -4.14
C SER A 328 -18.73 -9.47 -2.93
N ALA A 329 -18.54 -10.03 -1.72
CA ALA A 329 -19.00 -9.39 -0.48
C ALA A 329 -18.19 -8.11 -0.18
N LEU A 330 -16.86 -8.19 -0.19
CA LEU A 330 -16.01 -7.03 0.12
C LEU A 330 -16.13 -5.92 -0.93
N TYR A 331 -16.24 -6.28 -2.21
CA TYR A 331 -16.45 -5.29 -3.27
C TYR A 331 -17.78 -4.55 -3.07
N ARG A 332 -18.89 -5.27 -2.83
CA ARG A 332 -20.22 -4.65 -2.66
C ARG A 332 -20.38 -3.87 -1.37
N GLN A 333 -19.71 -4.27 -0.30
CA GLN A 333 -19.84 -3.61 1.00
C GLN A 333 -18.93 -2.39 1.14
N PHE A 334 -17.78 -2.37 0.49
CA PHE A 334 -16.73 -1.38 0.72
C PHE A 334 -16.28 -0.67 -0.57
N ALA A 335 -15.74 -1.37 -1.55
CA ALA A 335 -15.15 -0.73 -2.72
C ALA A 335 -16.16 0.11 -3.52
N ILE A 336 -17.37 -0.41 -3.71
CA ILE A 336 -18.43 0.30 -4.46
C ILE A 336 -18.95 1.55 -3.73
N VAL A 337 -18.74 1.66 -2.42
CA VAL A 337 -19.08 2.86 -1.66
C VAL A 337 -17.89 3.81 -1.43
N GLY A 338 -16.72 3.42 -1.93
CA GLY A 338 -15.56 4.30 -2.08
C GLY A 338 -14.58 4.28 -0.92
N PHE A 339 -14.50 3.22 -0.11
CA PHE A 339 -13.47 3.08 0.92
C PHE A 339 -13.08 1.62 1.19
N THR A 340 -11.95 1.43 1.86
CA THR A 340 -11.48 0.16 2.43
C THR A 340 -10.92 0.42 3.83
N SER A 341 -10.85 -0.62 4.68
CA SER A 341 -10.48 -0.44 6.08
C SER A 341 -9.93 -1.71 6.73
N GLY A 342 -9.19 -1.56 7.82
CA GLY A 342 -8.78 -2.66 8.69
C GLY A 342 -7.55 -3.44 8.21
N GLY A 343 -6.68 -2.85 7.39
CA GLY A 343 -5.45 -3.48 6.91
C GLY A 343 -4.30 -3.45 7.89
N CYS A 344 -4.18 -2.34 8.61
CA CYS A 344 -3.12 -2.20 9.61
C CYS A 344 -3.58 -2.82 10.94
N GLY A 345 -2.63 -3.39 11.69
CA GLY A 345 -2.93 -4.02 12.96
C GLY A 345 -3.28 -3.06 14.10
N ASP A 346 -2.97 -1.78 13.95
CA ASP A 346 -3.10 -0.76 14.98
C ASP A 346 -4.25 0.24 14.75
N ILE A 347 -5.00 0.10 13.66
CA ILE A 347 -6.01 1.09 13.26
C ILE A 347 -7.47 0.65 13.39
N LEU A 348 -7.72 -0.60 13.83
CA LEU A 348 -9.06 -1.18 13.90
C LEU A 348 -9.81 -1.05 12.56
N GLN A 349 -10.98 -0.40 12.59
CA GLN A 349 -11.85 -0.22 11.42
C GLN A 349 -11.59 1.09 10.65
N ASN A 350 -10.51 1.80 10.92
CA ASN A 350 -10.18 3.01 10.18
C ASN A 350 -9.84 2.70 8.72
N SER A 351 -10.09 3.67 7.85
CA SER A 351 -9.76 3.56 6.44
C SER A 351 -8.25 3.60 6.22
N ASP A 352 -7.77 2.80 5.26
CA ASP A 352 -6.35 2.63 4.97
C ASP A 352 -6.07 2.31 3.49
N SER A 353 -4.83 2.55 3.07
CA SER A 353 -4.33 2.26 1.72
C SER A 353 -4.03 0.78 1.52
N GLU A 354 -3.72 0.08 2.59
CA GLU A 354 -3.18 -1.27 2.55
C GLU A 354 -4.25 -2.29 2.14
N THR A 355 -5.48 -2.13 2.63
CA THR A 355 -6.60 -2.95 2.14
C THR A 355 -7.08 -2.55 0.75
N ALA A 356 -6.85 -1.31 0.31
CA ALA A 356 -7.14 -0.92 -1.07
C ALA A 356 -6.27 -1.69 -2.06
N VAL A 357 -4.94 -1.69 -1.84
CA VAL A 357 -4.00 -2.43 -2.71
C VAL A 357 -4.16 -3.95 -2.56
N ALA A 358 -4.44 -4.45 -1.34
CA ALA A 358 -4.69 -5.87 -1.11
C ALA A 358 -5.94 -6.36 -1.87
N LEU A 359 -7.01 -5.56 -1.89
CA LEU A 359 -8.22 -5.88 -2.63
C LEU A 359 -7.97 -5.82 -4.15
N ALA A 360 -7.28 -4.79 -4.65
CA ALA A 360 -6.90 -4.70 -6.06
C ALA A 360 -6.07 -5.90 -6.50
N THR A 361 -5.04 -6.28 -5.72
CA THR A 361 -4.18 -7.44 -5.97
C THR A 361 -4.98 -8.74 -6.00
N SER A 362 -5.87 -8.93 -5.04
CA SER A 362 -6.68 -10.13 -4.92
C SER A 362 -7.71 -10.28 -6.05
N LEU A 363 -8.37 -9.19 -6.42
CA LEU A 363 -9.31 -9.17 -7.54
C LEU A 363 -8.61 -9.42 -8.88
N PHE A 364 -7.42 -8.84 -9.05
CA PHE A 364 -6.63 -9.14 -10.25
C PHE A 364 -6.14 -10.60 -10.26
N THR A 365 -5.76 -11.16 -9.12
CA THR A 365 -5.40 -12.58 -8.98
C THR A 365 -6.58 -13.49 -9.35
N LEU A 366 -7.81 -13.13 -8.95
CA LEU A 366 -9.03 -13.84 -9.38
C LEU A 366 -9.23 -13.74 -10.90
N TYR A 367 -9.00 -12.57 -11.50
CA TYR A 367 -9.02 -12.42 -12.95
C TYR A 367 -8.00 -13.33 -13.64
N GLU A 368 -6.75 -13.36 -13.16
CA GLU A 368 -5.71 -14.25 -13.71
C GLU A 368 -6.08 -15.74 -13.55
N THR A 369 -6.74 -16.11 -12.46
CA THR A 369 -7.12 -17.49 -12.16
C THR A 369 -8.33 -17.95 -12.96
N THR A 370 -9.31 -17.05 -13.22
CA THR A 370 -10.61 -17.43 -13.79
C THR A 370 -10.82 -16.97 -15.22
N GLY A 371 -10.12 -15.93 -15.67
CA GLY A 371 -10.36 -15.25 -16.94
C GLY A 371 -11.61 -14.36 -16.96
N GLU A 372 -12.33 -14.22 -15.83
CA GLU A 372 -13.58 -13.46 -15.75
C GLU A 372 -13.30 -11.95 -15.70
N THR A 373 -13.71 -11.23 -16.75
CA THR A 373 -13.45 -9.78 -16.89
C THR A 373 -14.13 -8.91 -15.84
N GLY A 374 -15.15 -9.40 -15.16
CA GLY A 374 -15.77 -8.71 -14.02
C GLY A 374 -14.78 -8.43 -12.90
N TYR A 375 -13.87 -9.37 -12.60
CA TYR A 375 -12.80 -9.15 -11.61
C TYR A 375 -11.76 -8.14 -12.08
N LEU A 376 -11.48 -8.07 -13.38
CA LEU A 376 -10.61 -7.03 -13.93
C LEU A 376 -11.20 -5.63 -13.68
N GLN A 377 -12.51 -5.44 -13.92
CA GLN A 377 -13.16 -4.16 -13.64
C GLN A 377 -13.15 -3.84 -12.14
N GLN A 378 -13.46 -4.79 -11.28
CA GLN A 378 -13.40 -4.61 -9.83
C GLN A 378 -11.97 -4.29 -9.34
N ALA A 379 -10.95 -4.89 -9.95
CA ALA A 379 -9.55 -4.58 -9.64
C ALA A 379 -9.18 -3.14 -10.05
N ARG A 380 -9.71 -2.64 -11.17
CA ARG A 380 -9.56 -1.23 -11.59
C ARG A 380 -10.19 -0.28 -10.58
N ASP A 381 -11.41 -0.56 -10.13
CA ASP A 381 -12.10 0.26 -9.14
C ASP A 381 -11.33 0.32 -7.80
N ALA A 382 -10.80 -0.81 -7.35
CA ALA A 382 -9.95 -0.86 -6.16
C ALA A 382 -8.60 -0.13 -6.35
N ALA A 383 -8.03 -0.17 -7.56
CA ALA A 383 -6.82 0.59 -7.89
C ALA A 383 -7.07 2.12 -7.91
N HIS A 384 -8.27 2.57 -8.27
CA HIS A 384 -8.65 3.97 -8.14
C HIS A 384 -8.69 4.43 -6.67
N LEU A 385 -9.08 3.54 -5.73
CA LEU A 385 -8.92 3.80 -4.30
C LEU A 385 -7.45 4.00 -3.90
N CYS A 386 -6.53 3.20 -4.46
CA CYS A 386 -5.09 3.39 -4.21
C CYS A 386 -4.61 4.80 -4.59
N ALA A 387 -5.15 5.38 -5.66
CA ALA A 387 -4.80 6.74 -6.09
C ALA A 387 -5.23 7.81 -5.07
N THR A 388 -6.31 7.60 -4.31
CA THR A 388 -6.75 8.54 -3.28
C THR A 388 -5.79 8.63 -2.09
N TRP A 389 -5.00 7.58 -1.87
CA TRP A 389 -3.99 7.50 -0.82
C TRP A 389 -2.60 7.94 -1.28
N THR A 390 -2.37 8.02 -2.60
CA THR A 390 -1.06 8.35 -3.16
C THR A 390 -0.94 9.85 -3.38
N VAL A 391 0.09 10.45 -2.81
CA VAL A 391 0.38 11.88 -2.92
C VAL A 391 0.59 12.26 -4.38
N SER A 392 -0.12 13.29 -4.82
CA SER A 392 -0.15 13.73 -6.22
C SER A 392 0.65 15.01 -6.51
N PHE A 393 1.27 15.61 -5.47
CA PHE A 393 1.98 16.88 -5.60
C PHE A 393 3.14 16.99 -4.61
N ASP A 394 4.09 17.88 -4.91
CA ASP A 394 5.23 18.11 -4.04
C ASP A 394 4.91 19.23 -3.06
N TYR A 395 4.84 18.88 -1.79
CA TYR A 395 4.67 19.86 -0.72
C TYR A 395 5.88 20.79 -0.65
N ARG A 396 5.62 22.04 -0.43
CA ARG A 396 6.65 22.94 0.12
C ARG A 396 6.70 22.72 1.62
N LEU A 397 7.72 22.02 2.05
CA LEU A 397 8.02 21.82 3.46
C LEU A 397 8.73 23.06 4.02
N PRO A 398 8.62 23.32 5.35
CA PRO A 398 9.47 24.32 6.00
C PRO A 398 10.96 24.04 5.75
N GLU A 399 11.75 25.08 5.47
CA GLU A 399 13.16 24.96 5.05
C GLU A 399 14.06 24.31 6.11
N ASP A 400 13.66 24.35 7.39
CA ASP A 400 14.36 23.74 8.53
C ASP A 400 14.09 22.23 8.67
N THR A 401 13.31 21.62 7.77
CA THR A 401 13.02 20.19 7.83
C THR A 401 14.07 19.37 7.11
N PRO A 402 14.43 18.16 7.60
CA PRO A 402 15.38 17.27 6.93
C PRO A 402 14.99 16.94 5.47
N LEU A 403 13.72 16.67 5.21
CA LEU A 403 13.25 16.35 3.86
C LEU A 403 13.36 17.57 2.92
N ALA A 404 13.09 18.79 3.41
CA ALA A 404 13.30 20.01 2.61
C ALA A 404 14.79 20.23 2.31
N GLN A 405 15.67 20.00 3.28
CA GLN A 405 17.13 20.11 3.09
C GLN A 405 17.67 19.08 2.09
N LEU A 406 17.05 17.90 2.01
CA LEU A 406 17.35 16.88 0.99
C LEU A 406 16.73 17.21 -0.37
N GLY A 407 15.86 18.22 -0.44
CA GLY A 407 15.10 18.54 -1.65
C GLY A 407 14.18 17.39 -2.08
N ALA A 408 13.67 16.62 -1.14
CA ALA A 408 12.89 15.42 -1.44
C ALA A 408 11.56 15.77 -2.14
N ASN A 409 11.24 15.03 -3.21
CA ASN A 409 9.94 15.03 -3.84
C ASN A 409 9.00 14.09 -3.08
N LEU A 410 7.78 14.54 -2.83
CA LEU A 410 6.81 13.78 -2.05
C LEU A 410 5.74 13.11 -2.90
N THR A 411 5.64 13.49 -4.18
CA THR A 411 4.73 12.84 -5.14
C THR A 411 5.03 11.35 -5.21
N GLY A 412 3.99 10.53 -5.02
CA GLY A 412 4.12 9.08 -4.99
C GLY A 412 4.19 8.46 -3.59
N ALA A 413 4.45 9.26 -2.53
CA ALA A 413 4.31 8.77 -1.15
C ALA A 413 2.88 8.29 -0.90
N VAL A 414 2.72 7.20 -0.14
CA VAL A 414 1.42 6.59 0.11
C VAL A 414 1.00 6.82 1.56
N TRP A 415 -0.09 7.52 1.78
CA TRP A 415 -0.68 7.66 3.11
C TRP A 415 -1.10 6.30 3.66
N ALA A 416 -0.65 5.96 4.86
CA ALA A 416 -0.90 4.66 5.46
C ALA A 416 -2.38 4.48 5.82
N SER A 417 -2.93 5.38 6.62
CA SER A 417 -4.32 5.34 7.07
C SER A 417 -4.81 6.69 7.58
N THR A 418 -6.11 6.80 7.83
CA THR A 418 -6.69 7.98 8.50
C THR A 418 -6.24 8.15 9.94
N GLN A 419 -5.73 7.11 10.58
CA GLN A 419 -5.18 7.16 11.94
C GLN A 419 -3.68 7.42 11.96
N ASN A 420 -2.89 6.70 11.18
CA ASN A 420 -1.43 6.82 11.18
C ASN A 420 -0.93 8.14 10.58
N LYS A 421 -1.68 8.77 9.72
CA LYS A 421 -1.50 10.14 9.23
C LYS A 421 -0.08 10.47 8.76
N HIS A 422 0.56 9.53 8.09
CA HIS A 422 1.84 9.74 7.42
C HIS A 422 1.83 9.10 6.04
N GLY A 423 2.62 9.64 5.12
CA GLY A 423 2.91 9.04 3.82
C GLY A 423 4.20 8.23 3.91
N ALA A 424 4.12 7.01 3.43
CA ALA A 424 5.21 6.04 3.41
C ALA A 424 5.81 5.91 2.00
N PRO A 425 7.01 5.32 1.87
CA PRO A 425 7.62 5.05 0.57
C PRO A 425 7.04 3.80 -0.10
N GLY A 426 5.74 3.75 -0.31
CA GLY A 426 5.00 2.68 -0.96
C GLY A 426 3.90 2.06 -0.11
N PHE A 427 3.20 1.07 -0.67
CA PHE A 427 2.19 0.29 0.04
C PHE A 427 2.87 -0.74 0.96
N CYS A 428 2.46 -0.81 2.21
CA CYS A 428 3.08 -1.72 3.17
C CYS A 428 3.05 -3.18 2.69
N THR A 429 4.26 -3.73 2.52
CA THR A 429 4.58 -5.10 2.09
C THR A 429 3.98 -5.54 0.76
N GLN A 430 3.84 -4.59 -0.17
CA GLN A 430 3.47 -4.87 -1.56
C GLN A 430 4.25 -3.98 -2.53
N SER A 431 4.66 -4.54 -3.66
CA SER A 431 5.36 -3.80 -4.71
C SER A 431 4.48 -2.83 -5.49
N GLY A 432 3.16 -3.02 -5.43
CA GLY A 432 2.23 -2.34 -6.35
C GLY A 432 2.18 -2.97 -7.74
N ASP A 433 2.67 -4.20 -7.93
CA ASP A 433 2.70 -4.92 -9.22
C ASP A 433 1.33 -5.05 -9.89
N VAL A 434 0.26 -5.00 -9.12
CA VAL A 434 -1.12 -4.96 -9.65
C VAL A 434 -1.34 -3.76 -10.57
N LEU A 435 -0.71 -2.61 -10.30
CA LEU A 435 -0.81 -1.43 -11.16
C LEU A 435 -0.09 -1.67 -12.49
N PHE A 436 1.07 -2.33 -12.48
CA PHE A 436 1.74 -2.75 -13.71
C PHE A 436 0.90 -3.77 -14.49
N LYS A 437 0.31 -4.74 -13.81
CA LYS A 437 -0.55 -5.75 -14.44
C LYS A 437 -1.80 -5.12 -15.06
N LEU A 438 -2.43 -4.16 -14.39
CA LEU A 438 -3.54 -3.38 -14.93
C LEU A 438 -3.11 -2.59 -16.17
N TYR A 439 -1.99 -1.86 -16.12
CA TYR A 439 -1.45 -1.16 -17.28
C TYR A 439 -1.21 -2.12 -18.46
N ARG A 440 -0.53 -3.24 -18.22
CA ARG A 440 -0.23 -4.23 -19.26
C ARG A 440 -1.50 -4.82 -19.89
N THR A 441 -2.54 -5.04 -19.11
CA THR A 441 -3.79 -5.67 -19.54
C THR A 441 -4.72 -4.69 -20.25
N THR A 442 -4.83 -3.47 -19.75
CA THR A 442 -5.79 -2.47 -20.27
C THR A 442 -5.17 -1.47 -21.24
N GLY A 443 -3.86 -1.27 -21.19
CA GLY A 443 -3.17 -0.21 -21.94
C GLY A 443 -3.33 1.19 -21.32
N ASP A 444 -4.02 1.30 -20.18
CA ASP A 444 -4.28 2.58 -19.50
C ASP A 444 -3.02 3.04 -18.75
N THR A 445 -2.42 4.12 -19.23
CA THR A 445 -1.16 4.66 -18.73
C THR A 445 -1.26 5.30 -17.35
N LEU A 446 -2.47 5.61 -16.87
CA LEU A 446 -2.66 6.18 -15.53
C LEU A 446 -2.17 5.22 -14.42
N TYR A 447 -2.35 3.90 -14.63
CA TYR A 447 -1.80 2.91 -13.68
C TYR A 447 -0.28 2.88 -13.69
N ALA A 448 0.33 2.99 -14.87
CA ALA A 448 1.78 3.04 -14.99
C ALA A 448 2.36 4.32 -14.38
N GLU A 449 1.69 5.46 -14.57
CA GLU A 449 2.07 6.74 -13.97
C GLU A 449 2.00 6.66 -12.43
N LEU A 450 0.90 6.14 -11.88
CA LEU A 450 0.73 5.97 -10.44
C LEU A 450 1.85 5.09 -9.86
N LEU A 451 2.14 3.96 -10.51
CA LEU A 451 3.21 3.05 -10.06
C LEU A 451 4.58 3.70 -10.14
N ARG A 452 4.87 4.42 -11.24
CA ARG A 452 6.14 5.13 -11.40
C ARG A 452 6.33 6.17 -10.29
N ASP A 453 5.32 6.96 -9.98
CA ASP A 453 5.37 7.92 -8.88
C ASP A 453 5.75 7.22 -7.55
N ILE A 454 5.14 6.08 -7.26
CA ILE A 454 5.39 5.30 -6.03
C ILE A 454 6.82 4.76 -6.00
N ILE A 455 7.32 4.20 -7.11
CA ILE A 455 8.70 3.68 -7.20
C ILE A 455 9.71 4.81 -6.98
N HIS A 456 9.47 5.98 -7.58
CA HIS A 456 10.38 7.11 -7.42
C HIS A 456 10.33 7.70 -6.01
N ALA A 457 9.15 7.76 -5.39
CA ALA A 457 9.00 8.17 -4.00
C ALA A 457 9.73 7.21 -3.02
N HIS A 458 9.77 5.90 -3.32
CA HIS A 458 10.52 4.95 -2.51
C HIS A 458 12.01 5.33 -2.43
N ALA A 459 12.61 5.70 -3.54
CA ALA A 459 14.01 6.10 -3.60
C ALA A 459 14.30 7.41 -2.84
N GLU A 460 13.32 8.34 -2.74
CA GLU A 460 13.43 9.54 -1.90
C GLU A 460 13.58 9.23 -0.41
N GLY A 461 13.11 8.05 0.03
CA GLY A 461 13.24 7.57 1.39
C GLY A 461 14.59 6.91 1.72
N ILE A 462 15.42 6.63 0.72
CA ILE A 462 16.72 5.98 0.92
C ILE A 462 17.76 7.01 1.33
N GLN A 463 18.32 6.84 2.53
CA GLN A 463 19.35 7.71 3.07
C GLN A 463 20.73 7.36 2.51
N PRO A 464 21.74 8.27 2.60
CA PRO A 464 23.10 7.99 2.13
C PRO A 464 23.77 6.77 2.76
N ASN A 465 23.37 6.39 3.98
CA ASN A 465 23.87 5.19 4.67
C ASN A 465 23.14 3.89 4.24
N GLY A 466 22.22 3.94 3.29
CA GLY A 466 21.43 2.82 2.81
C GLY A 466 20.20 2.49 3.65
N LYS A 467 19.96 3.17 4.77
CA LYS A 467 18.73 3.01 5.54
C LYS A 467 17.56 3.64 4.79
N ILE A 468 16.37 3.12 5.01
CA ILE A 468 15.16 3.70 4.42
C ILE A 468 14.23 4.21 5.52
N THR A 469 13.77 5.46 5.36
CA THR A 469 12.80 6.03 6.30
C THR A 469 11.42 5.43 6.10
N GLU A 470 10.70 5.23 7.18
CA GLU A 470 9.29 4.83 7.11
C GLU A 470 8.38 5.94 6.59
N ARG A 471 8.75 7.19 6.83
CA ARG A 471 7.86 8.34 6.67
C ARG A 471 8.45 9.40 5.75
N LEU A 472 7.81 9.60 4.60
CA LEU A 472 8.11 10.67 3.64
C LEU A 472 7.24 11.91 3.86
N THR A 473 6.00 11.72 4.34
CA THR A 473 5.12 12.83 4.72
C THR A 473 4.60 12.60 6.13
N TYR A 474 4.16 13.66 6.79
CA TYR A 474 3.75 13.61 8.18
C TYR A 474 2.48 14.41 8.41
N CYS A 475 1.72 14.06 9.45
CA CYS A 475 0.77 14.98 10.03
C CYS A 475 1.49 16.21 10.61
N ASP A 476 0.77 17.24 10.96
CA ASP A 476 1.33 18.53 11.39
C ASP A 476 2.35 18.44 12.53
N SER A 477 2.12 17.55 13.51
CA SER A 477 3.02 17.37 14.64
C SER A 477 4.39 16.85 14.23
N ASP A 478 4.45 16.11 13.14
CA ASP A 478 5.66 15.46 12.65
C ASP A 478 6.24 16.13 11.40
N ARG A 479 5.62 17.21 10.90
CA ARG A 479 6.02 17.92 9.66
C ARG A 479 7.48 18.33 9.61
N ARG A 480 8.07 18.56 10.77
CA ARG A 480 9.48 18.94 10.87
C ARG A 480 10.42 17.79 10.55
N GLY A 481 9.87 16.65 10.13
CA GLY A 481 10.67 15.54 9.66
C GLY A 481 11.66 15.07 10.71
N SER A 482 11.27 15.14 11.96
CA SER A 482 12.09 14.80 13.13
C SER A 482 12.58 13.35 13.10
N ARG A 483 12.23 12.59 12.07
CA ARG A 483 12.53 11.17 11.93
C ARG A 483 13.02 10.79 10.54
N ALA A 484 13.79 11.63 9.88
CA ALA A 484 14.64 11.18 8.78
C ALA A 484 15.64 10.09 9.23
N ASP A 485 15.94 10.06 10.52
CA ASP A 485 16.67 9.03 11.26
C ASP A 485 15.74 7.94 11.83
N GLY A 486 14.49 8.00 11.48
CA GLY A 486 13.38 7.37 12.06
C GLY A 486 13.32 5.87 12.00
N TRP A 487 12.23 5.33 12.29
CA TRP A 487 11.91 3.94 12.50
C TRP A 487 12.34 3.08 11.29
N GLU A 488 13.42 2.35 11.49
CA GLU A 488 13.85 1.32 10.58
C GLU A 488 12.87 0.15 10.67
N THR A 489 11.90 0.14 9.80
CA THR A 489 10.97 -0.97 9.71
C THR A 489 11.30 -1.81 8.48
N GLY A 490 11.49 -3.09 8.67
CA GLY A 490 11.85 -4.01 7.60
C GLY A 490 10.84 -4.12 6.46
N TRP A 491 9.63 -3.59 6.64
CA TRP A 491 8.65 -3.59 5.57
C TRP A 491 9.02 -2.65 4.41
N ASN A 492 9.68 -1.52 4.66
CA ASN A 492 10.15 -0.62 3.60
C ASN A 492 11.26 -1.27 2.76
N GLU A 493 12.15 -2.01 3.41
CA GLU A 493 13.19 -2.79 2.74
C GLU A 493 12.57 -3.91 1.90
N THR A 494 11.60 -4.61 2.47
CA THR A 494 10.83 -5.62 1.74
C THR A 494 10.15 -5.01 0.53
N ASN A 495 9.51 -3.83 0.65
CA ASN A 495 8.89 -3.13 -0.47
C ASN A 495 9.89 -2.83 -1.60
N GLY A 496 11.05 -2.26 -1.26
CA GLY A 496 12.07 -1.92 -2.26
C GLY A 496 12.57 -3.15 -3.01
N ALA A 497 12.82 -4.25 -2.30
CA ALA A 497 13.21 -5.51 -2.92
C ALA A 497 12.10 -6.09 -3.82
N LEU A 498 10.84 -6.06 -3.37
CA LEU A 498 9.69 -6.50 -4.16
C LEU A 498 9.52 -5.64 -5.42
N MET A 499 9.60 -4.32 -5.31
CA MET A 499 9.52 -3.40 -6.47
C MET A 499 10.59 -3.75 -7.51
N ALA A 500 11.82 -3.96 -7.07
CA ALA A 500 12.95 -4.27 -7.96
C ALA A 500 12.79 -5.62 -8.68
N LEU A 501 12.09 -6.58 -8.10
CA LEU A 501 11.94 -7.94 -8.63
C LEU A 501 10.65 -8.18 -9.40
N GLU A 502 9.56 -7.52 -9.02
CA GLU A 502 8.24 -7.76 -9.62
C GLU A 502 7.88 -6.79 -10.74
N ILE A 503 8.53 -5.63 -10.78
CA ILE A 503 8.22 -4.59 -11.77
C ILE A 503 9.37 -4.48 -12.76
N PRO A 504 9.11 -4.58 -14.08
CA PRO A 504 10.16 -4.37 -15.07
C PRO A 504 10.63 -2.92 -15.03
N GLY A 505 11.93 -2.68 -14.92
CA GLY A 505 12.49 -1.34 -14.97
C GLY A 505 12.14 -0.61 -16.27
N ILE A 506 12.12 -1.35 -17.39
CA ILE A 506 11.75 -0.86 -18.72
C ILE A 506 10.76 -1.85 -19.35
N TYR A 507 9.58 -1.37 -19.69
CA TYR A 507 8.56 -2.16 -20.37
C TYR A 507 8.37 -1.71 -21.82
N VAL A 508 8.55 -2.62 -22.75
CA VAL A 508 8.48 -2.36 -24.21
C VAL A 508 7.39 -3.20 -24.86
N ARG A 509 6.49 -2.54 -25.55
CA ARG A 509 5.51 -3.17 -26.44
C ARG A 509 6.00 -3.00 -27.88
N THR A 510 6.76 -3.97 -28.36
CA THR A 510 7.34 -3.98 -29.72
C THR A 510 6.28 -3.95 -30.82
N ASP A 511 5.15 -4.60 -30.57
CA ASP A 511 3.98 -4.64 -31.45
C ASP A 511 3.30 -3.26 -31.62
N LEU A 512 3.41 -2.40 -30.61
CA LEU A 512 2.84 -1.05 -30.61
C LEU A 512 3.89 0.06 -30.75
N GLY A 513 5.18 -0.27 -30.74
CA GLY A 513 6.26 0.71 -30.71
C GLY A 513 6.21 1.62 -29.45
N LYS A 514 5.70 1.10 -28.33
CA LYS A 514 5.55 1.86 -27.08
C LYS A 514 6.56 1.40 -26.04
N LEU A 515 7.06 2.39 -25.29
CA LEU A 515 8.00 2.22 -24.19
C LEU A 515 7.41 2.89 -22.93
N TYR A 516 7.57 2.25 -21.78
CA TYR A 516 7.34 2.87 -20.48
C TYR A 516 8.51 2.54 -19.54
N VAL A 517 9.02 3.56 -18.85
CA VAL A 517 10.17 3.44 -17.93
C VAL A 517 9.67 3.64 -16.51
N PHE A 518 9.86 2.61 -15.68
CA PHE A 518 9.56 2.63 -14.25
C PHE A 518 10.82 2.89 -13.41
N ASP A 519 11.98 2.49 -13.93
CA ASP A 519 13.27 2.62 -13.25
C ASP A 519 13.78 4.06 -13.27
N HIS A 520 14.80 4.33 -12.46
CA HIS A 520 15.54 5.59 -12.37
C HIS A 520 16.56 5.74 -13.50
N VAL A 521 16.14 5.46 -14.70
CA VAL A 521 16.93 5.60 -15.92
C VAL A 521 16.13 6.32 -17.00
N GLU A 522 16.82 6.87 -17.99
CA GLU A 522 16.19 7.37 -19.20
C GLU A 522 16.28 6.30 -20.29
N ALA A 523 15.21 6.09 -21.04
CA ALA A 523 15.23 5.20 -22.18
C ALA A 523 14.41 5.76 -23.34
N GLU A 524 14.93 5.57 -24.56
CA GLU A 524 14.27 5.98 -25.79
C GLU A 524 14.35 4.87 -26.85
N ILE A 525 13.32 4.78 -27.69
CA ILE A 525 13.32 3.86 -28.84
C ILE A 525 14.09 4.51 -29.98
N MET A 526 15.25 3.95 -30.31
CA MET A 526 16.06 4.38 -31.46
C MET A 526 15.52 3.81 -32.79
N LYS A 527 15.06 2.57 -32.75
CA LYS A 527 14.50 1.87 -33.89
C LYS A 527 13.59 0.75 -33.41
N SER A 528 12.44 0.58 -34.04
CA SER A 528 11.53 -0.53 -33.76
C SER A 528 10.96 -1.09 -35.05
N ASP A 529 10.88 -2.42 -35.12
CA ASP A 529 10.12 -3.16 -36.12
C ASP A 529 9.41 -4.34 -35.43
N LYS A 530 8.66 -5.16 -36.19
CA LYS A 530 7.90 -6.30 -35.66
C LYS A 530 8.74 -7.37 -34.93
N ARG A 531 10.07 -7.38 -35.12
CA ARG A 531 10.96 -8.41 -34.59
C ARG A 531 12.00 -7.86 -33.60
N LYS A 532 12.34 -6.58 -33.70
CA LYS A 532 13.45 -5.99 -32.95
C LYS A 532 13.16 -4.55 -32.59
N THR A 533 13.40 -4.22 -31.33
CA THR A 533 13.44 -2.85 -30.83
C THR A 533 14.84 -2.56 -30.27
N ILE A 534 15.42 -1.44 -30.69
CA ILE A 534 16.70 -0.95 -30.20
C ILE A 534 16.42 0.23 -29.30
N LEU A 535 16.90 0.14 -28.06
CA LEU A 535 16.78 1.19 -27.05
C LEU A 535 18.12 1.86 -26.83
N ARG A 536 18.10 3.16 -26.58
CA ARG A 536 19.17 3.86 -25.89
C ARG A 536 18.75 3.98 -24.42
N ILE A 537 19.60 3.54 -23.50
CA ILE A 537 19.39 3.64 -22.06
C ILE A 537 20.50 4.52 -21.50
N THR A 538 20.12 5.54 -20.74
CA THR A 538 21.06 6.43 -20.04
C THR A 538 20.79 6.32 -18.54
N ASN A 539 21.85 6.10 -17.77
CA ASN A 539 21.82 6.20 -16.32
C ASN A 539 22.28 7.61 -15.95
N PRO A 540 21.37 8.51 -15.51
CA PRO A 540 21.68 9.90 -15.21
C PRO A 540 22.53 10.08 -13.96
#